data_59807ff00458280a6895cb397c849c40
#
_entry.id   59807ff00458280a6895cb397c849c40
#
_cell.length_a   1.000
_cell.length_b   1.000
_cell.length_c   1.000
_cell.angle_alpha   90.00
_cell.angle_beta   90.00
_cell.angle_gamma   90.00
#
_symmetry.space_group_name_H-M   'P 1'
#
loop_
_entity.id
_entity.type
_entity.pdbx_description
1 polymer ?
#
loop_
_entity_poly.entity_id
_entity_poly.type
_entity_poly.pdbx_seq_one_letter_code
_entity_poly.pdbx_strand_id
1 'polypeptide(L)'
;MTALISVIPIVLLIVLMMGFKVSGYKSAIVTLVVTVLLALYAVPAMDILPEKFAGTSLYGITLWSVLEGFLKACFPIILIIIFAIFSYNILCETKEIETIKTQFIQMTSDKGVLVLLLTWGLGGVLEGMAGFGTAVAIPAAILIGLGFKPMFSAVICLVANTVAVGFGAVGLPATTLANQVAASGVATPEELCEVATFIILQLALMFFITPFFILMMTDRKKILKNICIALFVGSFSIVVQFCCAYFIGPETPAILGSVAAIIAMLIYNKLFIKK
;
A
#
# COMPACT_ATOMS: atom_id res chain seq x y z
N MET A 1 3.50 26.00 -13.11
CA MET A 1 4.43 26.39 -12.03
C MET A 1 3.99 25.83 -10.68
N THR A 2 2.72 25.91 -10.29
CA THR A 2 2.17 25.35 -9.04
C THR A 2 2.52 23.90 -8.82
N ALA A 3 2.29 23.02 -9.81
CA ALA A 3 2.60 21.60 -9.73
C ALA A 3 4.09 21.30 -9.48
N LEU A 4 5.00 22.12 -10.02
CA LEU A 4 6.44 21.95 -9.79
C LEU A 4 6.82 22.24 -8.34
N ILE A 5 6.23 23.27 -7.72
CA ILE A 5 6.51 23.60 -6.31
C ILE A 5 5.97 22.53 -5.39
N SER A 6 4.79 21.98 -5.68
CA SER A 6 4.19 20.90 -4.87
C SER A 6 5.00 19.60 -4.91
N VAL A 7 5.78 19.36 -5.96
CA VAL A 7 6.64 18.18 -6.09
C VAL A 7 7.97 18.33 -5.33
N ILE A 8 8.43 19.57 -5.08
CA ILE A 8 9.72 19.80 -4.40
C ILE A 8 9.84 19.05 -3.07
N PRO A 9 8.88 19.10 -2.13
CA PRO A 9 8.99 18.38 -0.87
C PRO A 9 9.14 16.87 -1.05
N ILE A 10 8.40 16.28 -2.01
CA ILE A 10 8.42 14.84 -2.27
C ILE A 10 9.81 14.44 -2.81
N VAL A 11 10.32 15.17 -3.80
CA VAL A 11 11.64 14.91 -4.38
C VAL A 11 12.73 15.12 -3.32
N LEU A 12 12.63 16.16 -2.49
CA LEU A 12 13.57 16.43 -1.41
C LEU A 12 13.62 15.27 -0.41
N LEU A 13 12.45 14.75 0.00
CA LEU A 13 12.38 13.60 0.91
C LEU A 13 13.11 12.39 0.32
N ILE A 14 12.83 12.07 -0.95
CA ILE A 14 13.45 10.95 -1.66
C ILE A 14 14.97 11.15 -1.77
N VAL A 15 15.42 12.32 -2.16
CA VAL A 15 16.85 12.63 -2.31
C VAL A 15 17.57 12.55 -0.96
N LEU A 16 16.98 13.07 0.12
CA LEU A 16 17.57 12.97 1.45
C LEU A 16 17.69 11.51 1.92
N MET A 17 16.68 10.69 1.70
CA MET A 17 16.69 9.29 2.14
C MET A 17 17.56 8.40 1.25
N MET A 18 17.45 8.51 -0.07
CA MET A 18 18.15 7.62 -1.02
C MET A 18 19.52 8.17 -1.43
N GLY A 19 19.63 9.47 -1.66
CA GLY A 19 20.88 10.10 -2.09
C GLY A 19 21.85 10.31 -0.94
N PHE A 20 21.41 11.04 0.09
CA PHE A 20 22.24 11.37 1.25
C PHE A 20 22.19 10.34 2.38
N LYS A 21 21.34 9.30 2.25
CA LYS A 21 21.18 8.23 3.26
C LYS A 21 20.85 8.77 4.68
N VAL A 22 20.17 9.90 4.74
CA VAL A 22 19.71 10.49 5.99
C VAL A 22 18.57 9.65 6.56
N SER A 23 18.53 9.48 7.88
CA SER A 23 17.44 8.72 8.53
C SER A 23 16.07 9.33 8.26
N GLY A 24 15.02 8.48 8.11
CA GLY A 24 13.68 8.90 7.70
C GLY A 24 13.10 10.04 8.54
N TYR A 25 13.23 10.00 9.88
CA TYR A 25 12.69 11.05 10.75
C TYR A 25 13.39 12.42 10.53
N LYS A 26 14.71 12.43 10.31
CA LYS A 26 15.45 13.68 10.01
C LYS A 26 15.04 14.21 8.64
N SER A 27 14.93 13.34 7.64
CA SER A 27 14.47 13.73 6.31
C SER A 27 13.06 14.31 6.35
N ALA A 28 12.15 13.71 7.12
CA ALA A 28 10.78 14.20 7.30
C ALA A 28 10.75 15.60 7.95
N ILE A 29 11.54 15.84 9.01
CA ILE A 29 11.61 17.14 9.67
C ILE A 29 12.15 18.19 8.71
N VAL A 30 13.25 17.92 8.01
CA VAL A 30 13.82 18.85 7.03
C VAL A 30 12.82 19.18 5.93
N THR A 31 12.15 18.16 5.40
CA THR A 31 11.14 18.34 4.36
C THR A 31 9.94 19.14 4.86
N LEU A 32 9.47 18.91 6.09
CA LEU A 32 8.41 19.71 6.70
C LEU A 32 8.79 21.18 6.80
N VAL A 33 9.99 21.48 7.30
CA VAL A 33 10.48 22.87 7.38
C VAL A 33 10.52 23.53 6.00
N VAL A 34 11.07 22.84 5.00
CA VAL A 34 11.10 23.34 3.62
C VAL A 34 9.68 23.55 3.08
N THR A 35 8.75 22.65 3.34
CA THR A 35 7.35 22.78 2.91
C THR A 35 6.68 24.00 3.54
N VAL A 36 6.89 24.23 4.84
CA VAL A 36 6.38 25.42 5.53
C VAL A 36 6.98 26.70 4.94
N LEU A 37 8.29 26.72 4.67
CA LEU A 37 8.94 27.88 4.02
C LEU A 37 8.38 28.13 2.60
N LEU A 38 8.18 27.08 1.81
CA LEU A 38 7.56 27.19 0.49
C LEU A 38 6.12 27.73 0.59
N ALA A 39 5.34 27.27 1.56
CA ALA A 39 3.99 27.76 1.79
C ALA A 39 3.96 29.24 2.16
N LEU A 40 4.90 29.70 2.98
CA LEU A 40 4.96 31.10 3.44
C LEU A 40 5.51 32.07 2.40
N TYR A 41 6.43 31.64 1.54
CA TYR A 41 7.14 32.54 0.61
C TYR A 41 6.74 32.33 -0.86
N ALA A 42 6.57 31.07 -1.31
CA ALA A 42 6.29 30.79 -2.72
C ALA A 42 4.81 30.92 -3.06
N VAL A 43 3.90 30.55 -2.15
CA VAL A 43 2.45 30.65 -2.39
C VAL A 43 2.00 32.11 -2.56
N PRO A 44 2.38 33.07 -1.68
CA PRO A 44 2.02 34.48 -1.90
C PRO A 44 2.70 35.09 -3.12
N ALA A 45 3.95 34.73 -3.40
CA ALA A 45 4.69 35.28 -4.55
C ALA A 45 4.06 34.88 -5.90
N MET A 46 3.23 33.82 -5.93
CA MET A 46 2.60 33.28 -7.14
C MET A 46 1.09 33.52 -7.21
N ASP A 47 0.51 34.18 -6.20
CA ASP A 47 -0.94 34.44 -6.10
C ASP A 47 -1.82 33.17 -6.27
N ILE A 48 -1.42 32.09 -5.60
CA ILE A 48 -2.03 30.76 -5.75
C ILE A 48 -3.03 30.47 -4.60
N LEU A 49 -3.27 31.41 -3.71
CA LEU A 49 -4.13 31.18 -2.57
C LEU A 49 -5.58 30.93 -3.06
N PRO A 50 -6.21 29.80 -2.68
CA PRO A 50 -7.62 29.57 -3.02
C PRO A 50 -8.48 30.68 -2.45
N GLU A 51 -9.52 31.11 -3.21
CA GLU A 51 -10.44 32.17 -2.82
C GLU A 51 -11.07 31.97 -1.44
N LYS A 52 -11.30 30.72 -1.04
CA LYS A 52 -11.86 30.39 0.29
C LYS A 52 -10.97 30.84 1.47
N PHE A 53 -9.73 31.18 1.22
CA PHE A 53 -8.78 31.70 2.22
C PHE A 53 -8.49 33.18 2.06
N ALA A 54 -9.19 33.85 1.14
CA ALA A 54 -9.03 35.29 0.93
C ALA A 54 -9.36 36.04 2.23
N GLY A 55 -8.45 36.90 2.67
CA GLY A 55 -8.57 37.65 3.91
C GLY A 55 -8.10 36.96 5.18
N THR A 56 -7.67 35.70 5.12
CA THR A 56 -7.10 34.98 6.26
C THR A 56 -5.58 35.12 6.29
N SER A 57 -4.99 35.28 7.48
CA SER A 57 -3.55 35.34 7.63
C SER A 57 -2.88 34.04 7.12
N LEU A 58 -1.94 34.15 6.20
CA LEU A 58 -1.19 33.03 5.64
C LEU A 58 -0.46 32.23 6.72
N TYR A 59 0.08 32.91 7.75
CA TYR A 59 0.69 32.24 8.90
C TYR A 59 -0.31 31.39 9.67
N GLY A 60 -1.54 31.89 9.86
CA GLY A 60 -2.62 31.16 10.50
C GLY A 60 -3.00 29.90 9.72
N ILE A 61 -3.18 30.02 8.40
CA ILE A 61 -3.49 28.88 7.52
C ILE A 61 -2.38 27.83 7.59
N THR A 62 -1.12 28.24 7.48
CA THR A 62 0.02 27.32 7.50
C THR A 62 0.12 26.59 8.84
N LEU A 63 -0.04 27.33 9.97
CA LEU A 63 -0.02 26.72 11.30
C LEU A 63 -1.16 25.74 11.50
N TRP A 64 -2.38 26.09 11.09
CA TRP A 64 -3.54 25.20 11.14
C TRP A 64 -3.33 23.95 10.29
N SER A 65 -2.78 24.07 9.08
CA SER A 65 -2.49 22.93 8.20
C SER A 65 -1.47 21.97 8.82
N VAL A 66 -0.42 22.50 9.47
CA VAL A 66 0.55 21.68 10.20
C VAL A 66 -0.08 20.98 11.39
N LEU A 67 -0.90 21.69 12.17
CA LEU A 67 -1.61 21.13 13.32
C LEU A 67 -2.61 20.06 12.90
N GLU A 68 -3.39 20.29 11.84
CA GLU A 68 -4.33 19.33 11.28
C GLU A 68 -3.61 18.08 10.79
N GLY A 69 -2.48 18.23 10.07
CA GLY A 69 -1.66 17.11 9.63
C GLY A 69 -1.11 16.30 10.81
N PHE A 70 -0.66 16.96 11.88
CA PHE A 70 -0.20 16.31 13.10
C PHE A 70 -1.34 15.55 13.79
N LEU A 71 -2.51 16.16 13.95
CA LEU A 71 -3.69 15.50 14.55
C LEU A 71 -4.15 14.30 13.73
N LYS A 72 -4.21 14.42 12.39
CA LYS A 72 -4.52 13.31 11.49
C LYS A 72 -3.49 12.17 11.54
N ALA A 73 -2.22 12.49 11.78
CA ALA A 73 -1.21 11.46 12.01
C ALA A 73 -1.39 10.77 13.37
N CYS A 74 -1.68 11.52 14.44
CA CYS A 74 -1.82 10.98 15.79
C CYS A 74 -3.08 10.13 15.95
N PHE A 75 -4.24 10.64 15.52
CA PHE A 75 -5.50 9.97 15.82
C PHE A 75 -5.77 8.74 14.95
N PRO A 76 -5.89 8.79 13.62
CA PRO A 76 -6.15 7.56 12.88
C PRO A 76 -4.90 6.69 12.75
N ILE A 77 -3.75 7.26 12.34
CA ILE A 77 -2.60 6.46 11.90
C ILE A 77 -1.92 5.77 13.08
N ILE A 78 -1.56 6.51 14.13
CA ILE A 78 -0.88 5.92 15.31
C ILE A 78 -1.79 4.92 16.02
N LEU A 79 -3.10 5.19 16.14
CA LEU A 79 -4.04 4.24 16.73
C LEU A 79 -4.12 2.94 15.94
N ILE A 80 -4.22 3.03 14.61
CA ILE A 80 -4.23 1.83 13.75
C ILE A 80 -2.94 1.03 13.95
N ILE A 81 -1.77 1.68 13.98
CA ILE A 81 -0.49 1.00 14.21
C ILE A 81 -0.47 0.32 15.58
N ILE A 82 -0.91 0.99 16.65
CA ILE A 82 -0.97 0.42 18.00
C ILE A 82 -1.85 -0.83 18.02
N PHE A 83 -3.07 -0.75 17.49
CA PHE A 83 -3.98 -1.89 17.46
C PHE A 83 -3.51 -3.01 16.54
N ALA A 84 -2.85 -2.69 15.43
CA ALA A 84 -2.25 -3.68 14.55
C ALA A 84 -1.11 -4.45 15.24
N ILE A 85 -0.21 -3.76 15.94
CA ILE A 85 0.87 -4.37 16.73
C ILE A 85 0.27 -5.20 17.89
N PHE A 86 -0.74 -4.69 18.55
CA PHE A 86 -1.43 -5.40 19.63
C PHE A 86 -2.06 -6.70 19.12
N SER A 87 -2.80 -6.65 18.01
CA SER A 87 -3.39 -7.83 17.38
C SER A 87 -2.33 -8.84 16.94
N TYR A 88 -1.21 -8.37 16.37
CA TYR A 88 -0.08 -9.22 16.02
C TYR A 88 0.52 -9.92 17.25
N ASN A 89 0.72 -9.20 18.36
CA ASN A 89 1.25 -9.79 19.58
C ASN A 89 0.30 -10.84 20.15
N ILE A 90 -1.02 -10.62 20.11
CA ILE A 90 -2.01 -11.64 20.50
C ILE A 90 -1.85 -12.90 19.63
N LEU A 91 -1.75 -12.76 18.30
CA LEU A 91 -1.56 -13.89 17.40
C LEU A 91 -0.25 -14.66 17.67
N CYS A 92 0.81 -13.96 18.11
CA CYS A 92 2.06 -14.58 18.52
C CYS A 92 1.89 -15.35 19.84
N GLU A 93 1.30 -14.75 20.86
CA GLU A 93 1.09 -15.34 22.19
C GLU A 93 0.14 -16.54 22.15
N THR A 94 -0.91 -16.46 21.37
CA THR A 94 -1.88 -17.55 21.15
C THR A 94 -1.35 -18.65 20.24
N LYS A 95 -0.16 -18.50 19.65
CA LYS A 95 0.44 -19.40 18.66
C LYS A 95 -0.38 -19.60 17.38
N GLU A 96 -1.37 -18.74 17.13
CA GLU A 96 -2.19 -18.78 15.90
C GLU A 96 -1.35 -18.53 14.64
N ILE A 97 -0.23 -17.82 14.76
CA ILE A 97 0.73 -17.67 13.64
C ILE A 97 1.30 -19.03 13.21
N GLU A 98 1.56 -19.95 14.14
CA GLU A 98 2.03 -21.30 13.79
C GLU A 98 0.92 -22.11 13.09
N THR A 99 -0.33 -21.92 13.48
CA THR A 99 -1.48 -22.53 12.81
C THR A 99 -1.62 -22.00 11.38
N ILE A 100 -1.59 -20.68 11.19
CA ILE A 100 -1.61 -20.03 9.87
C ILE A 100 -0.46 -20.55 9.00
N LYS A 101 0.77 -20.55 9.53
CA LYS A 101 1.95 -21.07 8.83
C LYS A 101 1.76 -22.52 8.37
N THR A 102 1.28 -23.39 9.25
CA THR A 102 1.05 -24.79 8.95
C THR A 102 0.00 -24.98 7.84
N GLN A 103 -1.09 -24.22 7.90
CA GLN A 103 -2.13 -24.25 6.87
C GLN A 103 -1.57 -23.84 5.50
N PHE A 104 -0.79 -22.74 5.42
CA PHE A 104 -0.21 -22.29 4.17
C PHE A 104 0.81 -23.30 3.57
N ILE A 105 1.61 -23.96 4.42
CA ILE A 105 2.53 -25.01 3.97
C ILE A 105 1.76 -26.21 3.36
N GLN A 106 0.61 -26.55 3.94
CA GLN A 106 -0.21 -27.66 3.45
C GLN A 106 -0.92 -27.33 2.12
N MET A 107 -1.13 -26.06 1.82
CA MET A 107 -1.81 -25.63 0.59
C MET A 107 -0.98 -25.86 -0.66
N THR A 108 0.36 -25.75 -0.57
CA THR A 108 1.24 -25.90 -1.73
C THR A 108 2.62 -26.43 -1.34
N SER A 109 3.16 -27.31 -2.19
CA SER A 109 4.56 -27.78 -2.10
C SER A 109 5.55 -26.90 -2.90
N ASP A 110 5.03 -25.99 -3.71
CA ASP A 110 5.84 -25.11 -4.54
C ASP A 110 6.24 -23.84 -3.78
N LYS A 111 7.56 -23.63 -3.62
CA LYS A 111 8.11 -22.50 -2.88
C LYS A 111 7.72 -21.14 -3.45
N GLY A 112 7.62 -21.02 -4.77
CA GLY A 112 7.22 -19.76 -5.42
C GLY A 112 5.78 -19.41 -5.12
N VAL A 113 4.88 -20.38 -5.26
CA VAL A 113 3.45 -20.21 -4.94
C VAL A 113 3.27 -19.93 -3.45
N LEU A 114 4.00 -20.62 -2.57
CA LEU A 114 3.94 -20.38 -1.12
C LEU A 114 4.32 -18.93 -0.76
N VAL A 115 5.43 -18.46 -1.31
CA VAL A 115 5.87 -17.07 -1.10
C VAL A 115 4.83 -16.09 -1.64
N LEU A 116 4.29 -16.33 -2.83
CA LEU A 116 3.26 -15.48 -3.42
C LEU A 116 1.95 -15.48 -2.60
N LEU A 117 1.53 -16.65 -2.10
CA LEU A 117 0.37 -16.77 -1.20
C LEU A 117 0.54 -15.92 0.07
N LEU A 118 1.72 -15.97 0.69
CA LEU A 118 1.99 -15.24 1.93
C LEU A 118 2.14 -13.73 1.67
N THR A 119 2.85 -13.34 0.61
CA THR A 119 3.19 -11.93 0.38
C THR A 119 2.09 -11.18 -0.37
N TRP A 120 1.62 -11.71 -1.48
CA TRP A 120 0.57 -11.10 -2.30
C TRP A 120 -0.83 -11.40 -1.77
N GLY A 121 -1.09 -12.65 -1.41
CA GLY A 121 -2.40 -13.08 -0.89
C GLY A 121 -2.64 -12.56 0.53
N LEU A 122 -1.99 -13.16 1.52
CA LEU A 122 -2.17 -12.77 2.92
C LEU A 122 -1.73 -11.32 3.17
N GLY A 123 -0.58 -10.91 2.63
CA GLY A 123 -0.11 -9.53 2.73
C GLY A 123 -1.11 -8.52 2.18
N GLY A 124 -1.70 -8.77 1.01
CA GLY A 124 -2.70 -7.88 0.43
C GLY A 124 -4.01 -7.82 1.23
N VAL A 125 -4.46 -8.93 1.85
CA VAL A 125 -5.60 -8.91 2.77
C VAL A 125 -5.28 -8.05 4.00
N LEU A 126 -4.10 -8.24 4.60
CA LEU A 126 -3.66 -7.45 5.76
C LEU A 126 -3.49 -5.97 5.43
N GLU A 127 -2.97 -5.64 4.23
CA GLU A 127 -2.87 -4.26 3.77
C GLU A 127 -4.26 -3.63 3.61
N GLY A 128 -5.18 -4.34 2.97
CA GLY A 128 -6.55 -3.86 2.79
C GLY A 128 -7.28 -3.61 4.11
N MET A 129 -7.02 -4.45 5.13
CA MET A 129 -7.67 -4.32 6.44
C MET A 129 -7.00 -3.28 7.34
N ALA A 130 -5.68 -3.33 7.48
CA ALA A 130 -4.95 -2.56 8.50
C ALA A 130 -3.97 -1.54 7.90
N GLY A 131 -3.35 -1.85 6.75
CA GLY A 131 -2.32 -1.00 6.15
C GLY A 131 -1.09 -0.83 7.04
N PHE A 132 -0.42 0.31 6.91
CA PHE A 132 0.65 0.84 7.78
C PHE A 132 1.76 -0.16 8.14
N GLY A 133 2.12 -1.06 7.20
CA GLY A 133 3.24 -1.97 7.36
C GLY A 133 2.92 -3.34 7.98
N THR A 134 1.70 -3.60 8.41
CA THR A 134 1.28 -4.94 8.89
C THR A 134 1.41 -6.00 7.79
N ALA A 135 1.09 -5.63 6.56
CA ALA A 135 1.23 -6.43 5.36
C ALA A 135 2.67 -6.82 5.02
N VAL A 136 3.64 -6.11 5.56
CA VAL A 136 5.06 -6.41 5.40
C VAL A 136 5.58 -7.19 6.61
N ALA A 137 5.28 -6.73 7.81
CA ALA A 137 5.84 -7.29 9.04
C ALA A 137 5.37 -8.74 9.29
N ILE A 138 4.08 -9.01 9.16
CA ILE A 138 3.51 -10.33 9.46
C ILE A 138 3.94 -11.38 8.43
N PRO A 139 3.78 -11.18 7.10
CA PRO A 139 4.26 -12.15 6.13
C PRO A 139 5.78 -12.35 6.16
N ALA A 140 6.57 -11.29 6.41
CA ALA A 140 8.02 -11.42 6.54
C ALA A 140 8.40 -12.27 7.74
N ALA A 141 7.74 -12.10 8.90
CA ALA A 141 7.97 -12.94 10.08
C ALA A 141 7.62 -14.42 9.81
N ILE A 142 6.51 -14.67 9.11
CA ILE A 142 6.12 -16.03 8.72
C ILE A 142 7.17 -16.64 7.76
N LEU A 143 7.62 -15.89 6.75
CA LEU A 143 8.65 -16.36 5.82
C LEU A 143 9.98 -16.68 6.54
N ILE A 144 10.40 -15.83 7.50
CA ILE A 144 11.59 -16.10 8.32
C ILE A 144 11.41 -17.38 9.13
N GLY A 145 10.24 -17.57 9.74
CA GLY A 145 9.88 -18.79 10.44
C GLY A 145 9.84 -20.05 9.56
N LEU A 146 9.68 -19.88 8.23
CA LEU A 146 9.79 -20.93 7.22
C LEU A 146 11.23 -21.17 6.74
N GLY A 147 12.23 -20.46 7.29
CA GLY A 147 13.65 -20.60 6.97
C GLY A 147 14.12 -19.74 5.80
N PHE A 148 13.34 -18.77 5.33
CA PHE A 148 13.81 -17.79 4.36
C PHE A 148 14.72 -16.75 5.04
N LYS A 149 15.69 -16.21 4.30
CA LYS A 149 16.61 -15.19 4.81
C LYS A 149 15.83 -13.91 5.19
N PRO A 150 16.13 -13.27 6.34
CA PRO A 150 15.42 -12.08 6.79
C PRO A 150 15.40 -10.94 5.77
N MET A 151 16.53 -10.64 5.12
CA MET A 151 16.61 -9.59 4.11
C MET A 151 15.74 -9.92 2.89
N PHE A 152 15.75 -11.18 2.43
CA PHE A 152 14.90 -11.64 1.33
C PHE A 152 13.42 -11.48 1.70
N SER A 153 13.04 -11.92 2.90
CA SER A 153 11.65 -11.85 3.39
C SER A 153 11.15 -10.41 3.46
N ALA A 154 11.96 -9.50 4.00
CA ALA A 154 11.60 -8.09 4.09
C ALA A 154 11.44 -7.45 2.69
N VAL A 155 12.41 -7.63 1.80
CA VAL A 155 12.38 -7.05 0.45
C VAL A 155 11.20 -7.57 -0.35
N ILE A 156 10.93 -8.88 -0.31
CA ILE A 156 9.85 -9.46 -1.12
C ILE A 156 8.47 -9.04 -0.62
N CYS A 157 8.29 -8.87 0.69
CA CYS A 157 7.05 -8.34 1.26
C CYS A 157 6.85 -6.86 0.90
N LEU A 158 7.92 -6.05 0.91
CA LEU A 158 7.87 -4.66 0.45
C LEU A 158 7.48 -4.55 -1.03
N VAL A 159 8.07 -5.39 -1.88
CA VAL A 159 7.71 -5.46 -3.31
C VAL A 159 6.25 -5.88 -3.48
N ALA A 160 5.79 -6.88 -2.75
CA ALA A 160 4.40 -7.34 -2.82
C ALA A 160 3.41 -6.25 -2.41
N ASN A 161 3.77 -5.42 -1.43
CA ASN A 161 2.89 -4.39 -0.91
C ASN A 161 2.65 -3.20 -1.86
N THR A 162 3.48 -3.02 -2.89
CA THR A 162 3.44 -1.84 -3.78
C THR A 162 2.10 -1.62 -4.48
N VAL A 163 1.35 -2.67 -4.77
CA VAL A 163 0.04 -2.57 -5.46
C VAL A 163 -1.10 -2.40 -4.47
N ALA A 164 -1.07 -3.17 -3.38
CA ALA A 164 -2.15 -3.17 -2.40
C ALA A 164 -2.25 -1.85 -1.61
N VAL A 165 -1.14 -1.11 -1.48
CA VAL A 165 -1.05 0.14 -0.71
C VAL A 165 -2.00 1.24 -1.19
N GLY A 166 -2.37 1.25 -2.47
CA GLY A 166 -3.34 2.22 -3.01
C GLY A 166 -4.73 2.13 -2.36
N PHE A 167 -5.08 0.95 -1.85
CA PHE A 167 -6.34 0.67 -1.16
C PHE A 167 -6.12 0.12 0.25
N GLY A 168 -4.95 0.40 0.84
CA GLY A 168 -4.63 0.00 2.20
C GLY A 168 -5.50 0.70 3.24
N ALA A 169 -5.56 0.13 4.46
CA ALA A 169 -6.36 0.65 5.57
C ALA A 169 -7.79 1.02 5.15
N VAL A 170 -8.51 0.05 4.58
CA VAL A 170 -9.91 0.21 4.13
C VAL A 170 -10.06 1.35 3.10
N GLY A 171 -9.11 1.45 2.14
CA GLY A 171 -9.16 2.42 1.05
C GLY A 171 -8.83 3.86 1.44
N LEU A 172 -8.23 4.09 2.61
CA LEU A 172 -7.92 5.43 3.12
C LEU A 172 -7.14 6.31 2.12
N PRO A 173 -6.09 5.84 1.40
CA PRO A 173 -5.38 6.65 0.43
C PRO A 173 -6.26 7.10 -0.74
N ALA A 174 -7.06 6.18 -1.30
CA ALA A 174 -7.94 6.47 -2.41
C ALA A 174 -9.09 7.42 -2.02
N THR A 175 -9.69 7.21 -0.85
CA THR A 175 -10.75 8.09 -0.28
C THR A 175 -10.19 9.48 -0.01
N THR A 176 -8.97 9.57 0.54
CA THR A 176 -8.32 10.86 0.79
C THR A 176 -8.06 11.60 -0.51
N LEU A 177 -7.57 10.90 -1.55
CA LEU A 177 -7.35 11.48 -2.88
C LEU A 177 -8.67 11.99 -3.47
N ALA A 178 -9.73 11.20 -3.45
CA ALA A 178 -11.04 11.58 -3.97
C ALA A 178 -11.57 12.85 -3.28
N ASN A 179 -11.48 12.92 -1.95
CA ASN A 179 -11.89 14.11 -1.19
C ASN A 179 -11.06 15.36 -1.53
N GLN A 180 -9.77 15.21 -1.87
CA GLN A 180 -8.93 16.35 -2.26
C GLN A 180 -9.22 16.85 -3.68
N VAL A 181 -9.67 15.97 -4.56
CA VAL A 181 -10.00 16.30 -5.96
C VAL A 181 -11.44 16.82 -6.09
N ALA A 182 -12.34 16.39 -5.22
CA ALA A 182 -13.73 16.82 -5.22
C ALA A 182 -13.85 18.35 -5.01
N ALA A 183 -14.67 19.00 -5.84
CA ALA A 183 -14.85 20.45 -5.78
C ALA A 183 -15.44 20.93 -4.43
N SER A 184 -16.24 20.10 -3.76
CA SER A 184 -16.82 20.35 -2.44
C SER A 184 -15.86 20.08 -1.28
N GLY A 185 -14.71 19.44 -1.54
CA GLY A 185 -13.79 18.93 -0.51
C GLY A 185 -14.28 17.64 0.17
N VAL A 186 -15.45 17.12 -0.22
CA VAL A 186 -15.99 15.82 0.18
C VAL A 186 -16.51 15.13 -1.07
N ALA A 187 -15.92 14.00 -1.42
CA ALA A 187 -16.30 13.26 -2.61
C ALA A 187 -17.67 12.57 -2.45
N THR A 188 -18.46 12.61 -3.50
CA THR A 188 -19.69 11.83 -3.61
C THR A 188 -19.36 10.34 -3.77
N PRO A 189 -20.30 9.40 -3.52
CA PRO A 189 -20.09 7.99 -3.76
C PRO A 189 -19.66 7.67 -5.22
N GLU A 190 -20.19 8.40 -6.19
CA GLU A 190 -19.79 8.24 -7.60
C GLU A 190 -18.35 8.68 -7.85
N GLU A 191 -17.94 9.83 -7.32
CA GLU A 191 -16.55 10.32 -7.41
C GLU A 191 -15.57 9.38 -6.70
N LEU A 192 -15.97 8.78 -5.57
CA LEU A 192 -15.18 7.75 -4.87
C LEU A 192 -14.94 6.52 -5.77
N CYS A 193 -15.98 6.00 -6.40
CA CYS A 193 -15.88 4.87 -7.33
C CYS A 193 -15.05 5.23 -8.56
N GLU A 194 -15.22 6.42 -9.11
CA GLU A 194 -14.47 6.89 -10.27
C GLU A 194 -12.97 6.96 -9.97
N VAL A 195 -12.58 7.65 -8.90
CA VAL A 195 -11.18 7.75 -8.47
C VAL A 195 -10.58 6.38 -8.17
N ALA A 196 -11.32 5.51 -7.46
CA ALA A 196 -10.88 4.15 -7.19
C ALA A 196 -10.63 3.35 -8.48
N THR A 197 -11.54 3.46 -9.45
CA THR A 197 -11.41 2.81 -10.76
C THR A 197 -10.18 3.32 -11.53
N PHE A 198 -9.94 4.62 -11.55
CA PHE A 198 -8.74 5.19 -12.17
C PHE A 198 -7.45 4.70 -11.51
N ILE A 199 -7.41 4.57 -10.18
CA ILE A 199 -6.24 4.01 -9.47
C ILE A 199 -5.97 2.58 -9.94
N ILE A 200 -7.00 1.71 -10.04
CA ILE A 200 -6.83 0.34 -10.54
C ILE A 200 -6.28 0.33 -11.97
N LEU A 201 -6.80 1.16 -12.85
CA LEU A 201 -6.33 1.24 -14.24
C LEU A 201 -4.87 1.69 -14.32
N GLN A 202 -4.46 2.66 -13.53
CA GLN A 202 -3.05 3.09 -13.45
C GLN A 202 -2.13 2.01 -12.91
N LEU A 203 -2.60 1.21 -11.96
CA LEU A 203 -1.85 0.11 -11.38
C LEU A 203 -1.95 -1.19 -12.19
N ALA A 204 -2.74 -1.24 -13.28
CA ALA A 204 -3.05 -2.46 -14.02
C ALA A 204 -1.81 -3.27 -14.41
N LEU A 205 -0.76 -2.60 -14.90
CA LEU A 205 0.49 -3.25 -15.28
C LEU A 205 1.20 -3.88 -14.07
N MET A 206 1.12 -3.26 -12.90
CA MET A 206 1.76 -3.73 -11.68
C MET A 206 1.13 -5.02 -11.15
N PHE A 207 -0.15 -5.28 -11.44
CA PHE A 207 -0.80 -6.54 -11.10
C PHE A 207 -0.17 -7.76 -11.77
N PHE A 208 0.56 -7.57 -12.87
CA PHE A 208 1.28 -8.63 -13.58
C PHE A 208 2.76 -8.61 -13.24
N ILE A 209 3.38 -7.43 -13.21
CA ILE A 209 4.80 -7.26 -12.97
C ILE A 209 5.17 -7.70 -11.55
N THR A 210 4.40 -7.29 -10.53
CA THR A 210 4.75 -7.57 -9.13
C THR A 210 4.73 -9.06 -8.79
N PRO A 211 3.66 -9.84 -9.08
CA PRO A 211 3.67 -11.29 -8.88
C PRO A 211 4.80 -11.99 -9.67
N PHE A 212 5.08 -11.53 -10.89
CA PHE A 212 6.18 -12.05 -11.68
C PHE A 212 7.54 -11.82 -10.98
N PHE A 213 7.79 -10.61 -10.49
CA PHE A 213 9.02 -10.30 -9.74
C PHE A 213 9.15 -11.13 -8.47
N ILE A 214 8.08 -11.30 -7.70
CA ILE A 214 8.07 -12.14 -6.50
C ILE A 214 8.48 -13.58 -6.84
N LEU A 215 7.91 -14.15 -7.89
CA LEU A 215 8.22 -15.50 -8.36
C LEU A 215 9.66 -15.61 -8.88
N MET A 216 10.12 -14.61 -9.62
CA MET A 216 11.50 -14.57 -10.13
C MET A 216 12.54 -14.42 -9.02
N MET A 217 12.24 -13.69 -7.97
CA MET A 217 13.12 -13.60 -6.79
C MET A 217 13.18 -14.92 -6.03
N THR A 218 12.11 -15.72 -6.07
CA THR A 218 12.01 -16.99 -5.32
C THR A 218 12.57 -18.19 -6.12
N ASP A 219 12.21 -18.32 -7.39
CA ASP A 219 12.65 -19.40 -8.27
C ASP A 219 12.93 -18.88 -9.70
N ARG A 220 14.18 -18.54 -9.98
CA ARG A 220 14.62 -18.01 -11.28
C ARG A 220 14.62 -19.04 -12.41
N LYS A 221 14.61 -20.35 -12.09
CA LYS A 221 14.82 -21.40 -13.11
C LYS A 221 13.55 -21.67 -13.93
N LYS A 222 12.37 -21.37 -13.42
CA LYS A 222 11.09 -21.71 -14.04
C LYS A 222 10.37 -20.50 -14.62
N ILE A 223 11.04 -19.75 -15.50
CA ILE A 223 10.54 -18.46 -16.03
C ILE A 223 9.15 -18.59 -16.65
N LEU A 224 8.92 -19.56 -17.53
CA LEU A 224 7.64 -19.76 -18.22
C LEU A 224 6.50 -20.03 -17.22
N LYS A 225 6.74 -20.89 -16.24
CA LYS A 225 5.80 -21.16 -15.15
C LYS A 225 5.49 -19.88 -14.36
N ASN A 226 6.51 -19.10 -14.03
CA ASN A 226 6.36 -17.87 -13.27
C ASN A 226 5.52 -16.83 -14.04
N ILE A 227 5.72 -16.72 -15.36
CA ILE A 227 4.90 -15.87 -16.22
C ILE A 227 3.43 -16.34 -16.21
N CYS A 228 3.19 -17.65 -16.40
CA CYS A 228 1.83 -18.20 -16.40
C CYS A 228 1.10 -17.94 -15.05
N ILE A 229 1.78 -18.15 -13.92
CA ILE A 229 1.21 -17.89 -12.60
C ILE A 229 0.91 -16.40 -12.44
N ALA A 230 1.86 -15.52 -12.79
CA ALA A 230 1.70 -14.09 -12.65
C ALA A 230 0.53 -13.56 -13.50
N LEU A 231 0.41 -14.01 -14.75
CA LEU A 231 -0.70 -13.66 -15.62
C LEU A 231 -2.03 -14.16 -15.07
N PHE A 232 -2.10 -15.41 -14.63
CA PHE A 232 -3.32 -16.00 -14.10
C PHE A 232 -3.78 -15.29 -12.81
N VAL A 233 -2.90 -15.17 -11.83
CA VAL A 233 -3.20 -14.53 -10.54
C VAL A 233 -3.47 -13.02 -10.71
N GLY A 234 -2.67 -12.35 -11.53
CA GLY A 234 -2.84 -10.93 -11.84
C GLY A 234 -4.18 -10.64 -12.50
N SER A 235 -4.59 -11.46 -13.48
CA SER A 235 -5.89 -11.31 -14.16
C SER A 235 -7.06 -11.48 -13.21
N PHE A 236 -7.04 -12.48 -12.34
CA PHE A 236 -8.10 -12.67 -11.33
C PHE A 236 -8.14 -11.51 -10.35
N SER A 237 -6.98 -11.11 -9.83
CA SER A 237 -6.89 -10.02 -8.86
C SER A 237 -7.39 -8.70 -9.43
N ILE A 238 -6.94 -8.30 -10.64
CA ILE A 238 -7.33 -7.02 -11.24
C ILE A 238 -8.82 -6.98 -11.60
N VAL A 239 -9.38 -8.06 -12.12
CA VAL A 239 -10.81 -8.11 -12.48
C VAL A 239 -11.68 -7.91 -11.23
N VAL A 240 -11.38 -8.62 -10.14
CA VAL A 240 -12.15 -8.49 -8.91
C VAL A 240 -11.95 -7.10 -8.29
N GLN A 241 -10.72 -6.58 -8.26
CA GLN A 241 -10.47 -5.24 -7.73
C GLN A 241 -11.17 -4.16 -8.56
N PHE A 242 -11.16 -4.28 -9.90
CA PHE A 242 -11.86 -3.37 -10.78
C PHE A 242 -13.38 -3.38 -10.53
N CYS A 243 -13.98 -4.57 -10.44
CA CYS A 243 -15.40 -4.68 -10.12
C CYS A 243 -15.73 -4.06 -8.74
N CYS A 244 -14.89 -4.31 -7.73
CA CYS A 244 -15.09 -3.72 -6.41
C CYS A 244 -14.97 -2.20 -6.44
N ALA A 245 -13.94 -1.66 -7.10
CA ALA A 245 -13.75 -0.21 -7.22
C ALA A 245 -14.90 0.47 -7.95
N TYR A 246 -15.40 -0.16 -9.01
CA TYR A 246 -16.45 0.41 -9.86
C TYR A 246 -17.83 0.36 -9.20
N PHE A 247 -18.20 -0.74 -8.52
CA PHE A 247 -19.55 -0.95 -7.98
C PHE A 247 -19.69 -0.65 -6.49
N ILE A 248 -18.60 -0.73 -5.72
CA ILE A 248 -18.66 -0.64 -4.26
C ILE A 248 -17.94 0.63 -3.77
N GLY A 249 -16.71 0.87 -4.26
CA GLY A 249 -15.88 2.00 -3.86
C GLY A 249 -14.47 1.59 -3.44
N PRO A 250 -13.70 2.52 -2.84
CA PRO A 250 -12.28 2.33 -2.52
C PRO A 250 -12.00 1.39 -1.34
N GLU A 251 -13.00 1.05 -0.53
CA GLU A 251 -12.79 0.34 0.75
C GLU A 251 -12.49 -1.16 0.57
N THR A 252 -12.99 -1.76 -0.50
CA THR A 252 -13.00 -3.23 -0.65
C THR A 252 -12.00 -3.82 -1.65
N PRO A 253 -11.45 -3.07 -2.63
CA PRO A 253 -10.64 -3.65 -3.70
C PRO A 253 -9.44 -4.47 -3.21
N ALA A 254 -8.65 -3.95 -2.27
CA ALA A 254 -7.47 -4.65 -1.77
C ALA A 254 -7.83 -5.97 -1.08
N ILE A 255 -8.87 -5.98 -0.26
CA ILE A 255 -9.29 -7.18 0.49
C ILE A 255 -9.81 -8.25 -0.47
N LEU A 256 -10.85 -7.92 -1.25
CA LEU A 256 -11.51 -8.89 -2.12
C LEU A 256 -10.61 -9.34 -3.28
N GLY A 257 -9.81 -8.43 -3.83
CA GLY A 257 -8.83 -8.77 -4.86
C GLY A 257 -7.71 -9.68 -4.37
N SER A 258 -7.29 -9.53 -3.12
CA SER A 258 -6.29 -10.42 -2.50
C SER A 258 -6.88 -11.79 -2.17
N VAL A 259 -8.12 -11.84 -1.70
CA VAL A 259 -8.85 -13.12 -1.53
C VAL A 259 -9.01 -13.83 -2.88
N ALA A 260 -9.39 -13.11 -3.93
CA ALA A 260 -9.48 -13.66 -5.28
C ALA A 260 -8.12 -14.19 -5.78
N ALA A 261 -7.03 -13.47 -5.49
CA ALA A 261 -5.68 -13.93 -5.80
C ALA A 261 -5.31 -15.21 -5.06
N ILE A 262 -5.66 -15.35 -3.77
CA ILE A 262 -5.46 -16.59 -3.01
C ILE A 262 -6.22 -17.74 -3.68
N ILE A 263 -7.49 -17.53 -4.00
CA ILE A 263 -8.33 -18.54 -4.67
C ILE A 263 -7.71 -18.93 -6.03
N ALA A 264 -7.29 -17.95 -6.82
CA ALA A 264 -6.63 -18.20 -8.10
C ALA A 264 -5.35 -19.02 -7.95
N MET A 265 -4.50 -18.71 -6.95
CA MET A 265 -3.28 -19.46 -6.66
C MET A 265 -3.59 -20.92 -6.24
N LEU A 266 -4.62 -21.14 -5.44
CA LEU A 266 -5.04 -22.49 -5.03
C LEU A 266 -5.59 -23.30 -6.22
N ILE A 267 -6.39 -22.68 -7.08
CA ILE A 267 -6.88 -23.29 -8.32
C ILE A 267 -5.71 -23.67 -9.22
N TYR A 268 -4.78 -22.73 -9.45
CA TYR A 268 -3.60 -23.00 -10.26
C TYR A 268 -2.75 -24.15 -9.69
N ASN A 269 -2.52 -24.14 -8.38
CA ASN A 269 -1.77 -25.18 -7.70
C ASN A 269 -2.43 -26.58 -7.87
N LYS A 270 -3.76 -26.64 -7.73
CA LYS A 270 -4.50 -27.89 -7.90
C LYS A 270 -4.48 -28.40 -9.34
N LEU A 271 -4.59 -27.52 -10.34
CA LEU A 271 -4.70 -27.89 -11.75
C LEU A 271 -3.32 -28.23 -12.37
N PHE A 272 -2.26 -27.52 -12.01
CA PHE A 272 -1.00 -27.56 -12.73
C PHE A 272 0.21 -28.04 -11.90
N ILE A 273 0.14 -28.03 -10.57
CA ILE A 273 1.26 -28.39 -9.70
C ILE A 273 1.01 -29.71 -8.95
N LYS A 274 -0.18 -29.89 -8.40
CA LYS A 274 -0.56 -31.13 -7.72
C LYS A 274 -1.05 -32.14 -8.76
N LYS A 275 -0.12 -32.85 -9.38
CA LYS A 275 -0.34 -34.16 -10.00
C LYS A 275 0.31 -35.20 -9.14
#